data_6b40a3e3fcf3e4ebeca5a4c08c52d126
#
_entry.id   6b40a3e3fcf3e4ebeca5a4c08c52d126
#
_cell.length_a   1.000
_cell.length_b   1.000
_cell.length_c   1.000
_cell.angle_alpha   90.00
_cell.angle_beta   90.00
_cell.angle_gamma   90.00
#
_symmetry.space_group_name_H-M   'P 1'
#
loop_
_entity.id
_entity.type
_entity.pdbx_description
1 polymer ?
#
loop_
_entity_poly.entity_id
_entity_poly.type
_entity_poly.pdbx_seq_one_letter_code
_entity_poly.pdbx_strand_id
1 'polypeptide(L)'
;MNFLAHAYLSFNQPEILAGNMMGDFVKGNRKNLFPENIKKGIELHWFIDSFTDTHPIAIEARQVFKPIAHLYAGLFVDIAFDYFLANDAKEKTEDEWKIFAQNTYRTIEEYRVYFPEKFAMMFPYMKQHDWLYNYRFQKIIRNGFSNVAKRAQYLSIDAAPVFAAFEENIPFLQSCYDRFFPELKSAVKNKL
;
A
#
# COMPACT_ATOMS: atom_id res chain seq x y z
N MET A 1 -0.61 -3.79 3.27
CA MET A 1 -0.59 -2.32 3.02
C MET A 1 -0.47 -2.07 1.52
N ASN A 2 -0.75 -0.83 1.04
CA ASN A 2 -0.64 -0.50 -0.38
C ASN A 2 0.48 0.55 -0.62
N PHE A 3 0.58 1.14 -1.79
CA PHE A 3 1.71 1.97 -2.23
C PHE A 3 2.04 3.16 -1.31
N LEU A 4 1.03 3.83 -0.70
CA LEU A 4 1.27 4.97 0.16
C LEU A 4 2.02 4.56 1.44
N ALA A 5 1.57 3.48 2.09
CA ALA A 5 2.23 3.00 3.31
C ALA A 5 3.65 2.49 3.02
N HIS A 6 3.86 1.75 1.91
CA HIS A 6 5.20 1.32 1.52
C HIS A 6 6.14 2.50 1.28
N ALA A 7 5.66 3.55 0.59
CA ALA A 7 6.44 4.76 0.39
C ALA A 7 6.77 5.45 1.73
N TYR A 8 5.75 5.62 2.58
CA TYR A 8 5.89 6.31 3.87
C TYR A 8 6.83 5.58 4.82
N LEU A 9 6.71 4.26 4.92
CA LEU A 9 7.52 3.41 5.77
C LEU A 9 8.96 3.18 5.27
N SER A 10 9.33 3.76 4.13
CA SER A 10 10.73 3.81 3.67
C SER A 10 11.55 4.92 4.33
N PHE A 11 10.93 5.74 5.19
CA PHE A 11 11.57 6.80 6.01
C PHE A 11 12.51 7.71 5.21
N ASN A 12 12.11 8.08 3.99
CA ASN A 12 12.86 8.95 3.07
C ASN A 12 14.27 8.44 2.72
N GLN A 13 14.52 7.13 2.80
CA GLN A 13 15.75 6.51 2.31
C GLN A 13 15.59 6.18 0.82
N PRO A 14 16.30 6.86 -0.11
CA PRO A 14 15.97 6.81 -1.54
C PRO A 14 16.00 5.42 -2.16
N GLU A 15 17.05 4.65 -1.92
CA GLU A 15 17.21 3.30 -2.47
C GLU A 15 16.24 2.30 -1.83
N ILE A 16 16.01 2.43 -0.51
CA ILE A 16 15.00 1.63 0.22
C ILE A 16 13.61 1.92 -0.34
N LEU A 17 13.29 3.20 -0.56
CA LEU A 17 12.03 3.62 -1.16
C LEU A 17 11.84 3.01 -2.54
N ALA A 18 12.83 3.10 -3.41
CA ALA A 18 12.76 2.50 -4.75
C ALA A 18 12.50 0.99 -4.67
N GLY A 19 13.24 0.28 -3.83
CA GLY A 19 13.06 -1.17 -3.62
C GLY A 19 11.69 -1.52 -3.05
N ASN A 20 11.24 -0.79 -2.03
CA ASN A 20 9.96 -1.00 -1.38
C ASN A 20 8.78 -0.79 -2.35
N MET A 21 8.84 0.23 -3.20
CA MET A 21 7.81 0.50 -4.20
C MET A 21 7.77 -0.54 -5.35
N MET A 22 8.88 -1.22 -5.60
CA MET A 22 8.97 -2.27 -6.64
C MET A 22 8.74 -3.69 -6.12
N GLY A 23 8.60 -3.89 -4.81
CA GLY A 23 8.63 -5.19 -4.15
C GLY A 23 7.64 -6.22 -4.71
N ASP A 24 6.43 -5.81 -5.06
CA ASP A 24 5.40 -6.64 -5.70
C ASP A 24 5.81 -7.24 -7.05
N PHE A 25 6.72 -6.56 -7.75
CA PHE A 25 7.16 -6.90 -9.11
C PHE A 25 8.44 -7.75 -9.11
N VAL A 26 9.03 -8.00 -7.94
CA VAL A 26 10.24 -8.80 -7.76
C VAL A 26 9.93 -10.04 -6.96
N LYS A 27 10.24 -11.23 -7.51
CA LYS A 27 9.91 -12.51 -6.87
C LYS A 27 11.16 -13.32 -6.54
N GLY A 28 11.17 -13.90 -5.34
CA GLY A 28 12.19 -14.85 -4.91
C GLY A 28 13.61 -14.31 -5.04
N ASN A 29 14.49 -15.11 -5.62
CA ASN A 29 15.91 -14.79 -5.73
C ASN A 29 16.24 -13.65 -6.71
N ARG A 30 15.27 -13.18 -7.49
CA ARG A 30 15.48 -12.04 -8.42
C ARG A 30 15.86 -10.75 -7.69
N LYS A 31 15.55 -10.62 -6.38
CA LYS A 31 16.03 -9.50 -5.55
C LYS A 31 17.55 -9.35 -5.55
N ASN A 32 18.31 -10.45 -5.74
CA ASN A 32 19.78 -10.43 -5.74
C ASN A 32 20.38 -9.79 -7.00
N LEU A 33 19.57 -9.43 -8.00
CA LEU A 33 20.00 -8.70 -9.19
C LEU A 33 20.04 -7.18 -8.96
N PHE A 34 19.61 -6.71 -7.79
CA PHE A 34 19.55 -5.29 -7.45
C PHE A 34 20.70 -4.89 -6.51
N PRO A 35 21.11 -3.60 -6.52
CA PRO A 35 22.02 -3.05 -5.53
C PRO A 35 21.53 -3.32 -4.10
N GLU A 36 22.46 -3.43 -3.15
CA GLU A 36 22.17 -3.92 -1.79
C GLU A 36 21.05 -3.14 -1.08
N ASN A 37 21.05 -1.80 -1.17
CA ASN A 37 20.01 -1.02 -0.50
C ASN A 37 18.64 -1.12 -1.21
N ILE A 38 18.60 -1.25 -2.54
CA ILE A 38 17.35 -1.51 -3.27
C ILE A 38 16.82 -2.90 -2.89
N LYS A 39 17.69 -3.91 -2.78
CA LYS A 39 17.34 -5.24 -2.30
C LYS A 39 16.75 -5.20 -0.89
N LYS A 40 17.36 -4.44 0.04
CA LYS A 40 16.79 -4.22 1.38
C LYS A 40 15.40 -3.59 1.30
N GLY A 41 15.17 -2.66 0.39
CA GLY A 41 13.86 -2.08 0.15
C GLY A 41 12.83 -3.12 -0.32
N ILE A 42 13.21 -4.03 -1.23
CA ILE A 42 12.36 -5.16 -1.67
C ILE A 42 12.05 -6.09 -0.48
N GLU A 43 13.04 -6.40 0.34
CA GLU A 43 12.86 -7.21 1.55
C GLU A 43 11.98 -6.51 2.59
N LEU A 44 12.08 -5.19 2.68
CA LEU A 44 11.19 -4.39 3.51
C LEU A 44 9.73 -4.46 3.05
N HIS A 45 9.48 -4.40 1.74
CA HIS A 45 8.14 -4.60 1.18
C HIS A 45 7.53 -5.93 1.65
N TRP A 46 8.26 -7.03 1.45
CA TRP A 46 7.80 -8.35 1.86
C TRP A 46 7.60 -8.48 3.38
N PHE A 47 8.43 -7.78 4.17
CA PHE A 47 8.26 -7.73 5.61
C PHE A 47 6.95 -6.99 6.00
N ILE A 48 6.68 -5.83 5.39
CA ILE A 48 5.46 -5.05 5.63
C ILE A 48 4.23 -5.89 5.29
N ASP A 49 4.23 -6.57 4.14
CA ASP A 49 3.12 -7.41 3.71
C ASP A 49 2.92 -8.61 4.66
N SER A 50 4.00 -9.33 4.97
CA SER A 50 3.94 -10.45 5.90
C SER A 50 3.46 -10.03 7.30
N PHE A 51 3.92 -8.89 7.80
CA PHE A 51 3.48 -8.33 9.08
C PHE A 51 1.98 -8.01 9.03
N THR A 52 1.53 -7.33 7.97
CA THR A 52 0.11 -6.99 7.78
C THR A 52 -0.75 -8.25 7.66
N ASP A 53 -0.28 -9.24 6.93
CA ASP A 53 -1.02 -10.49 6.67
C ASP A 53 -1.24 -11.33 7.92
N THR A 54 -0.30 -11.31 8.84
CA THR A 54 -0.32 -12.15 10.06
C THR A 54 -0.78 -11.40 11.31
N HIS A 55 -0.91 -10.06 11.23
CA HIS A 55 -1.24 -9.24 12.39
C HIS A 55 -2.70 -9.43 12.83
N PRO A 56 -2.98 -9.70 14.13
CA PRO A 56 -4.34 -9.96 14.64
C PRO A 56 -5.35 -8.85 14.26
N ILE A 57 -4.94 -7.58 14.37
CA ILE A 57 -5.83 -6.44 14.06
C ILE A 57 -6.13 -6.35 12.56
N ALA A 58 -5.17 -6.63 11.68
CA ALA A 58 -5.42 -6.68 10.24
C ALA A 58 -6.35 -7.87 9.87
N ILE A 59 -6.20 -9.00 10.56
CA ILE A 59 -7.12 -10.16 10.43
C ILE A 59 -8.52 -9.77 10.91
N GLU A 60 -8.65 -9.02 12.00
CA GLU A 60 -9.92 -8.47 12.50
C GLU A 60 -10.59 -7.57 11.44
N ALA A 61 -9.83 -6.62 10.85
CA ALA A 61 -10.33 -5.73 9.79
C ALA A 61 -10.82 -6.50 8.55
N ARG A 62 -10.16 -7.61 8.18
CA ARG A 62 -10.58 -8.46 7.04
C ARG A 62 -11.97 -9.06 7.19
N GLN A 63 -12.49 -9.19 8.42
CA GLN A 63 -13.84 -9.75 8.63
C GLN A 63 -14.92 -8.88 7.96
N VAL A 64 -14.70 -7.58 7.77
CA VAL A 64 -15.62 -6.69 7.04
C VAL A 64 -15.81 -7.15 5.59
N PHE A 65 -14.73 -7.54 4.93
CA PHE A 65 -14.76 -7.89 3.50
C PHE A 65 -14.88 -9.40 3.23
N LYS A 66 -14.58 -10.23 4.23
CA LYS A 66 -14.53 -11.70 4.07
C LYS A 66 -15.82 -12.34 3.55
N PRO A 67 -17.03 -11.90 3.98
CA PRO A 67 -18.28 -12.47 3.46
C PRO A 67 -18.48 -12.27 1.96
N ILE A 68 -17.87 -11.22 1.37
CA ILE A 68 -18.03 -10.83 -0.04
C ILE A 68 -16.82 -11.26 -0.87
N ALA A 69 -15.61 -11.06 -0.30
CA ALA A 69 -14.35 -11.15 -1.04
C ALA A 69 -13.50 -12.36 -0.68
N HIS A 70 -13.88 -13.17 0.31
CA HIS A 70 -13.20 -14.40 0.72
C HIS A 70 -11.67 -14.21 0.86
N LEU A 71 -10.87 -14.92 0.04
CA LEU A 71 -9.42 -14.86 0.05
C LEU A 71 -8.84 -13.49 -0.34
N TYR A 72 -9.62 -12.67 -1.05
CA TYR A 72 -9.20 -11.33 -1.48
C TYR A 72 -9.45 -10.24 -0.45
N ALA A 73 -10.07 -10.56 0.70
CA ALA A 73 -10.42 -9.59 1.75
C ALA A 73 -9.21 -8.73 2.22
N GLY A 74 -8.01 -9.31 2.26
CA GLY A 74 -6.78 -8.61 2.63
C GLY A 74 -6.46 -7.43 1.71
N LEU A 75 -6.64 -7.60 0.40
CA LEU A 75 -6.35 -6.54 -0.58
C LEU A 75 -7.24 -5.30 -0.40
N PHE A 76 -8.47 -5.49 0.05
CA PHE A 76 -9.39 -4.38 0.36
C PHE A 76 -9.00 -3.68 1.66
N VAL A 77 -8.53 -4.43 2.67
CA VAL A 77 -7.97 -3.85 3.91
C VAL A 77 -6.73 -3.01 3.60
N ASP A 78 -5.85 -3.48 2.73
CA ASP A 78 -4.62 -2.75 2.36
C ASP A 78 -4.94 -1.39 1.75
N ILE A 79 -5.92 -1.34 0.84
CA ILE A 79 -6.38 -0.08 0.23
C ILE A 79 -7.07 0.81 1.27
N ALA A 80 -7.91 0.24 2.15
CA ALA A 80 -8.59 0.98 3.21
C ALA A 80 -7.60 1.58 4.21
N PHE A 81 -6.56 0.85 4.58
CA PHE A 81 -5.54 1.35 5.51
C PHE A 81 -4.70 2.48 4.88
N ASP A 82 -4.40 2.43 3.58
CA ASP A 82 -3.76 3.55 2.89
C ASP A 82 -4.67 4.79 2.83
N TYR A 83 -6.00 4.61 2.72
CA TYR A 83 -6.95 5.73 2.84
C TYR A 83 -6.90 6.39 4.23
N PHE A 84 -6.87 5.59 5.30
CA PHE A 84 -6.76 6.14 6.65
C PHE A 84 -5.42 6.82 6.87
N LEU A 85 -4.31 6.23 6.41
CA LEU A 85 -2.99 6.86 6.47
C LEU A 85 -2.96 8.22 5.75
N ALA A 86 -3.54 8.31 4.55
CA ALA A 86 -3.60 9.56 3.78
C ALA A 86 -4.42 10.67 4.47
N ASN A 87 -5.31 10.29 5.40
CA ASN A 87 -6.15 11.20 6.19
C ASN A 87 -5.70 11.33 7.65
N ASP A 88 -4.61 10.69 8.05
CA ASP A 88 -4.10 10.76 9.42
C ASP A 88 -3.28 12.04 9.64
N ALA A 89 -3.93 13.03 10.24
CA ALA A 89 -3.29 14.31 10.56
C ALA A 89 -2.18 14.21 11.63
N LYS A 90 -2.10 13.09 12.39
CA LYS A 90 -0.98 12.84 13.32
C LYS A 90 0.30 12.50 12.57
N GLU A 91 0.20 11.93 11.38
CA GLU A 91 1.33 11.57 10.55
C GLU A 91 1.79 12.74 9.68
N LYS A 92 0.87 13.37 8.94
CA LYS A 92 1.13 14.54 8.08
C LYS A 92 -0.13 15.37 7.84
N THR A 93 0.04 16.68 7.72
CA THR A 93 -0.98 17.57 7.17
C THR A 93 -1.25 17.29 5.69
N GLU A 94 -2.31 17.85 5.15
CA GLU A 94 -2.66 17.71 3.74
C GLU A 94 -1.55 18.20 2.80
N ASP A 95 -0.99 19.37 3.09
CA ASP A 95 0.10 19.96 2.29
C ASP A 95 1.38 19.13 2.38
N GLU A 96 1.70 18.60 3.56
CA GLU A 96 2.84 17.69 3.73
C GLU A 96 2.66 16.38 2.96
N TRP A 97 1.44 15.81 2.89
CA TRP A 97 1.15 14.64 2.07
C TRP A 97 1.33 14.93 0.58
N LYS A 98 0.92 16.09 0.11
CA LYS A 98 1.11 16.52 -1.27
C LYS A 98 2.59 16.65 -1.63
N ILE A 99 3.37 17.32 -0.76
CA ILE A 99 4.83 17.45 -0.93
C ILE A 99 5.49 16.07 -0.88
N PHE A 100 5.09 15.21 0.06
CA PHE A 100 5.60 13.84 0.19
C PHE A 100 5.37 13.04 -1.09
N ALA A 101 4.16 13.06 -1.65
CA ALA A 101 3.85 12.34 -2.88
C ALA A 101 4.74 12.79 -4.05
N GLN A 102 4.88 14.10 -4.27
CA GLN A 102 5.71 14.66 -5.34
C GLN A 102 7.20 14.33 -5.17
N ASN A 103 7.71 14.42 -3.94
CA ASN A 103 9.10 14.05 -3.64
C ASN A 103 9.32 12.54 -3.85
N THR A 104 8.37 11.72 -3.45
CA THR A 104 8.41 10.27 -3.65
C THR A 104 8.51 9.92 -5.14
N TYR A 105 7.66 10.49 -5.99
CA TYR A 105 7.73 10.24 -7.44
C TYR A 105 9.05 10.68 -8.05
N ARG A 106 9.57 11.85 -7.64
CA ARG A 106 10.87 12.34 -8.13
C ARG A 106 11.99 11.40 -7.74
N THR A 107 12.04 11.01 -6.46
CA THR A 107 13.07 10.09 -5.96
C THR A 107 13.01 8.74 -6.66
N ILE A 108 11.82 8.14 -6.83
CA ILE A 108 11.70 6.84 -7.50
C ILE A 108 12.15 6.93 -8.96
N GLU A 109 11.85 8.03 -9.68
CA GLU A 109 12.25 8.24 -11.09
C GLU A 109 13.77 8.16 -11.28
N GLU A 110 14.58 8.56 -10.29
CA GLU A 110 16.03 8.46 -10.34
C GLU A 110 16.54 7.02 -10.42
N TYR A 111 15.73 6.06 -9.98
CA TYR A 111 16.04 4.63 -9.99
C TYR A 111 15.40 3.89 -11.17
N ARG A 112 14.94 4.59 -12.20
CA ARG A 112 14.21 4.03 -13.35
C ARG A 112 14.94 2.89 -14.05
N VAL A 113 16.27 2.91 -14.05
CA VAL A 113 17.13 1.86 -14.65
C VAL A 113 16.91 0.49 -14.00
N TYR A 114 16.42 0.46 -12.77
CA TYR A 114 16.16 -0.76 -12.00
C TYR A 114 14.70 -1.22 -12.06
N PHE A 115 13.82 -0.50 -12.76
CA PHE A 115 12.39 -0.86 -12.77
C PHE A 115 12.15 -2.21 -13.42
N PRO A 116 11.46 -3.14 -12.73
CA PRO A 116 10.85 -4.28 -13.38
C PRO A 116 9.88 -3.79 -14.48
N GLU A 117 9.77 -4.53 -15.58
CA GLU A 117 8.97 -4.14 -16.74
C GLU A 117 7.54 -3.70 -16.37
N LYS A 118 6.84 -4.49 -15.56
CA LYS A 118 5.47 -4.18 -15.15
C LYS A 118 5.38 -2.90 -14.30
N PHE A 119 6.38 -2.67 -13.45
CA PHE A 119 6.45 -1.42 -12.67
C PHE A 119 6.75 -0.23 -13.57
N ALA A 120 7.67 -0.38 -14.52
CA ALA A 120 7.99 0.64 -15.52
C ALA A 120 6.77 1.06 -16.35
N MET A 121 5.88 0.12 -16.68
CA MET A 121 4.62 0.39 -17.37
C MET A 121 3.60 1.10 -16.46
N MET A 122 3.53 0.76 -15.19
CA MET A 122 2.55 1.29 -14.25
C MET A 122 2.94 2.67 -13.70
N PHE A 123 4.21 2.90 -13.42
CA PHE A 123 4.69 4.08 -12.70
C PHE A 123 4.33 5.42 -13.36
N PRO A 124 4.38 5.59 -14.69
CA PRO A 124 3.91 6.81 -15.35
C PRO A 124 2.45 7.15 -15.03
N TYR A 125 1.57 6.15 -15.00
CA TYR A 125 0.15 6.34 -14.65
C TYR A 125 -0.02 6.69 -13.18
N MET A 126 0.75 6.03 -12.28
CA MET A 126 0.76 6.35 -10.85
C MET A 126 1.13 7.81 -10.63
N LYS A 127 2.18 8.30 -11.30
CA LYS A 127 2.65 9.69 -11.23
C LYS A 127 1.65 10.66 -11.84
N GLN A 128 1.14 10.38 -13.05
CA GLN A 128 0.20 11.23 -13.77
C GLN A 128 -1.11 11.44 -13.00
N HIS A 129 -1.60 10.40 -12.32
CA HIS A 129 -2.84 10.43 -11.57
C HIS A 129 -2.64 10.64 -10.07
N ASP A 130 -1.42 10.97 -9.65
CA ASP A 130 -1.04 11.26 -8.26
C ASP A 130 -1.65 10.27 -7.25
N TRP A 131 -1.40 8.97 -7.46
CA TRP A 131 -2.02 7.92 -6.66
C TRP A 131 -1.75 8.09 -5.17
N LEU A 132 -0.50 8.43 -4.79
CA LEU A 132 -0.10 8.51 -3.39
C LEU A 132 -0.89 9.60 -2.63
N TYR A 133 -1.03 10.80 -3.19
CA TYR A 133 -1.82 11.85 -2.58
C TYR A 133 -3.32 11.54 -2.64
N ASN A 134 -3.78 10.96 -3.75
CA ASN A 134 -5.19 10.73 -4.01
C ASN A 134 -5.81 9.57 -3.21
N TYR A 135 -5.02 8.75 -2.51
CA TYR A 135 -5.56 7.76 -1.56
C TYR A 135 -6.49 8.38 -0.50
N ARG A 136 -6.40 9.67 -0.24
CA ARG A 136 -7.27 10.40 0.69
C ARG A 136 -8.73 10.51 0.25
N PHE A 137 -9.05 10.27 -1.02
CA PHE A 137 -10.39 10.42 -1.56
C PHE A 137 -11.10 9.08 -1.74
N GLN A 138 -12.30 8.94 -1.16
CA GLN A 138 -13.10 7.71 -1.27
C GLN A 138 -13.37 7.28 -2.71
N LYS A 139 -13.48 8.24 -3.66
CA LYS A 139 -13.63 7.93 -5.09
C LYS A 139 -12.45 7.08 -5.62
N ILE A 140 -11.23 7.33 -5.14
CA ILE A 140 -10.04 6.59 -5.54
C ILE A 140 -10.06 5.20 -4.90
N ILE A 141 -10.51 5.09 -3.65
CA ILE A 141 -10.69 3.79 -2.97
C ILE A 141 -11.70 2.93 -3.73
N ARG A 142 -12.83 3.49 -4.14
CA ARG A 142 -13.81 2.80 -4.98
C ARG A 142 -13.20 2.27 -6.29
N ASN A 143 -12.38 3.08 -6.95
CA ASN A 143 -11.67 2.65 -8.17
C ASN A 143 -10.65 1.54 -7.87
N GLY A 144 -9.91 1.65 -6.77
CA GLY A 144 -9.00 0.62 -6.29
C GLY A 144 -9.72 -0.71 -6.04
N PHE A 145 -10.84 -0.67 -5.35
CA PHE A 145 -11.69 -1.85 -5.10
C PHE A 145 -12.19 -2.48 -6.41
N SER A 146 -12.63 -1.65 -7.37
CA SER A 146 -13.04 -2.12 -8.69
C SER A 146 -11.91 -2.80 -9.45
N ASN A 147 -10.67 -2.28 -9.32
CA ASN A 147 -9.49 -2.87 -9.95
C ASN A 147 -9.09 -4.21 -9.31
N VAL A 148 -9.24 -4.35 -7.99
CA VAL A 148 -9.03 -5.63 -7.29
C VAL A 148 -10.08 -6.64 -7.74
N ALA A 149 -11.35 -6.28 -7.72
CA ALA A 149 -12.46 -7.14 -8.14
C ALA A 149 -12.29 -7.67 -9.58
N LYS A 150 -11.91 -6.80 -10.52
CA LYS A 150 -11.65 -7.19 -11.92
C LYS A 150 -10.48 -8.16 -12.10
N ARG A 151 -9.48 -8.14 -11.20
CA ARG A 151 -8.30 -9.00 -11.25
C ARG A 151 -8.45 -10.30 -10.46
N ALA A 152 -9.53 -10.46 -9.71
CA ALA A 152 -9.82 -11.67 -8.95
C ALA A 152 -10.11 -12.84 -9.90
N GLN A 153 -9.08 -13.68 -10.15
CA GLN A 153 -9.15 -14.75 -11.16
C GLN A 153 -10.07 -15.91 -10.80
N TYR A 154 -10.29 -16.12 -9.49
CA TYR A 154 -10.99 -17.30 -8.96
C TYR A 154 -12.36 -16.99 -8.37
N LEU A 155 -12.77 -15.73 -8.39
CA LEU A 155 -14.04 -15.30 -7.81
C LEU A 155 -14.55 -14.07 -8.57
N SER A 156 -15.79 -14.16 -9.05
CA SER A 156 -16.48 -12.97 -9.56
C SER A 156 -16.91 -12.13 -8.37
N ILE A 157 -16.15 -11.07 -8.08
CA ILE A 157 -16.46 -10.12 -7.00
C ILE A 157 -17.12 -8.89 -7.63
N ASP A 158 -18.32 -8.55 -7.16
CA ASP A 158 -18.88 -7.23 -7.43
C ASP A 158 -18.23 -6.20 -6.48
N ALA A 159 -17.67 -5.16 -7.04
CA ALA A 159 -17.03 -4.10 -6.26
C ALA A 159 -18.01 -3.21 -5.50
N ALA A 160 -19.28 -3.14 -5.92
CA ALA A 160 -20.26 -2.26 -5.28
C ALA A 160 -20.61 -2.71 -3.85
N PRO A 161 -20.94 -4.01 -3.58
CA PRO A 161 -21.11 -4.49 -2.21
C PRO A 161 -19.88 -4.36 -1.33
N VAL A 162 -18.67 -4.55 -1.90
CA VAL A 162 -17.42 -4.40 -1.14
C VAL A 162 -17.22 -2.95 -0.71
N PHE A 163 -17.52 -2.00 -1.61
CA PHE A 163 -17.42 -0.59 -1.28
C PHE A 163 -18.50 -0.14 -0.28
N ALA A 164 -19.73 -0.65 -0.39
CA ALA A 164 -20.76 -0.43 0.60
C ALA A 164 -20.33 -0.94 1.99
N ALA A 165 -19.78 -2.15 2.07
CA ALA A 165 -19.23 -2.68 3.32
C ALA A 165 -18.11 -1.81 3.91
N PHE A 166 -17.26 -1.20 3.07
CA PHE A 166 -16.28 -0.21 3.52
C PHE A 166 -16.96 1.02 4.13
N GLU A 167 -17.92 1.64 3.41
CA GLU A 167 -18.61 2.85 3.87
C GLU A 167 -19.35 2.63 5.20
N GLU A 168 -20.05 1.51 5.33
CA GLU A 168 -20.80 1.13 6.54
C GLU A 168 -19.88 0.86 7.75
N ASN A 169 -18.63 0.46 7.51
CA ASN A 169 -17.69 0.06 8.56
C ASN A 169 -16.49 1.01 8.72
N ILE A 170 -16.55 2.24 8.17
CA ILE A 170 -15.47 3.24 8.30
C ILE A 170 -15.01 3.42 9.75
N PRO A 171 -15.88 3.61 10.76
CA PRO A 171 -15.44 3.81 12.15
C PRO A 171 -14.69 2.58 12.72
N PHE A 172 -15.15 1.38 12.40
CA PHE A 172 -14.50 0.15 12.84
C PHE A 172 -13.14 -0.05 12.17
N LEU A 173 -13.07 0.13 10.84
CA LEU A 173 -11.82 0.01 10.07
C LEU A 173 -10.81 1.07 10.47
N GLN A 174 -11.24 2.30 10.78
CA GLN A 174 -10.40 3.37 11.32
C GLN A 174 -9.83 2.94 12.69
N SER A 175 -10.65 2.41 13.58
CA SER A 175 -10.17 1.90 14.88
C SER A 175 -9.15 0.76 14.72
N CYS A 176 -9.31 -0.11 13.73
CA CYS A 176 -8.31 -1.13 13.40
C CYS A 176 -7.01 -0.47 12.92
N TYR A 177 -7.08 0.50 12.00
CA TYR A 177 -5.92 1.24 11.52
C TYR A 177 -5.18 1.94 12.68
N ASP A 178 -5.89 2.66 13.53
CA ASP A 178 -5.32 3.43 14.65
C ASP A 178 -4.53 2.56 15.64
N ARG A 179 -4.94 1.29 15.82
CA ARG A 179 -4.23 0.31 16.65
C ARG A 179 -3.09 -0.36 15.90
N PHE A 180 -3.28 -0.67 14.63
CA PHE A 180 -2.35 -1.44 13.81
C PHE A 180 -1.15 -0.63 13.33
N PHE A 181 -1.39 0.58 12.79
CA PHE A 181 -0.36 1.33 12.07
C PHE A 181 0.84 1.74 12.94
N PRO A 182 0.67 2.18 14.21
CA PRO A 182 1.80 2.46 15.10
C PRO A 182 2.69 1.23 15.35
N GLU A 183 2.10 0.04 15.48
CA GLU A 183 2.85 -1.20 15.68
C GLU A 183 3.65 -1.56 14.43
N LEU A 184 3.04 -1.50 13.26
CA LEU A 184 3.74 -1.69 11.98
C LEU A 184 4.90 -0.69 11.83
N LYS A 185 4.64 0.60 12.07
CA LYS A 185 5.66 1.66 11.97
C LYS A 185 6.84 1.43 12.91
N SER A 186 6.57 0.98 14.13
CA SER A 186 7.61 0.60 15.11
C SER A 186 8.41 -0.62 14.63
N ALA A 187 7.72 -1.66 14.15
CA ALA A 187 8.37 -2.88 13.65
C ALA A 187 9.29 -2.59 12.46
N VAL A 188 8.86 -1.72 11.54
CA VAL A 188 9.66 -1.30 10.39
C VAL A 188 10.89 -0.49 10.82
N LYS A 189 10.75 0.43 11.80
CA LYS A 189 11.90 1.19 12.33
C LYS A 189 12.97 0.28 12.95
N ASN A 190 12.54 -0.80 13.61
CA ASN A 190 13.45 -1.77 14.21
C ASN A 190 14.09 -2.71 13.17
N LYS A 191 13.55 -2.78 11.96
CA LYS A 191 14.01 -3.61 10.84
C LYS A 191 15.08 -2.91 10.00
N LEU A 192 15.01 -1.59 9.89
CA LEU A 192 15.94 -0.73 9.12
C LEU A 192 17.19 -0.38 9.93
#